data_a8d54697ae04226db646a14f22d7eca7
#
_entry.id   a8d54697ae04226db646a14f22d7eca7
#
_cell.length_a   1.000
_cell.length_b   1.000
_cell.length_c   1.000
_cell.angle_alpha   90.00
_cell.angle_beta   90.00
_cell.angle_gamma   90.00
#
_symmetry.space_group_name_H-M   'P 1'
#
loop_
_entity.id
_entity.type
_entity.pdbx_description
1 polymer ?
#
loop_
_entity_poly.entity_id
_entity_poly.type
_entity_poly.pdbx_seq_one_letter_code
_entity_poly.pdbx_strand_id
1 'polypeptide(L)'
;GREYTLRYIKSVERIRYDGDVWNLSIEGHPSFQTAVGMSHNIEKPVELAARAMNYSSQAGENVLDLFGGSGSTIMACEKLSRHGFSMEIDELYTDVIVRRWQAATGHAATLDGTGKTFDEIAIERGVQVADATGS
;
A
#
# COMPACT_ATOMS: atom_id res chain seq x y z
N GLY A 1 -14.73 -11.80 -9.44
CA GLY A 1 -14.11 -10.58 -8.88
C GLY A 1 -13.00 -10.97 -7.94
N ARG A 2 -11.94 -10.16 -7.88
CA ARG A 2 -10.86 -10.36 -6.90
C ARG A 2 -11.32 -9.78 -5.59
N GLU A 3 -11.18 -10.54 -4.54
CA GLU A 3 -11.49 -10.12 -3.18
C GLU A 3 -10.19 -9.64 -2.53
N TYR A 4 -10.17 -8.39 -2.06
CA TYR A 4 -9.05 -7.84 -1.31
C TYR A 4 -9.46 -7.70 0.15
N THR A 5 -8.64 -8.23 1.02
CA THR A 5 -8.93 -8.32 2.44
C THR A 5 -7.87 -7.57 3.23
N LEU A 6 -8.31 -6.66 4.09
CA LEU A 6 -7.45 -5.96 5.04
C LEU A 6 -7.26 -6.82 6.29
N ARG A 7 -6.00 -7.04 6.70
CA ARG A 7 -5.67 -7.76 7.94
C ARG A 7 -4.85 -6.88 8.85
N TYR A 8 -5.25 -6.80 10.10
CA TYR A 8 -4.45 -6.13 11.12
C TYR A 8 -3.23 -6.95 11.50
N ILE A 9 -2.10 -6.25 11.70
CA ILE A 9 -0.91 -6.84 12.31
C ILE A 9 -1.25 -7.13 13.78
N LYS A 10 -1.20 -8.41 14.18
CA LYS A 10 -1.59 -8.84 15.54
C LYS A 10 -0.53 -8.54 16.59
N SER A 11 0.72 -8.44 16.19
CA SER A 11 1.83 -8.13 17.09
C SER A 11 2.99 -7.49 16.35
N VAL A 12 3.64 -6.51 16.96
CA VAL A 12 4.88 -5.90 16.48
C VAL A 12 5.90 -6.02 17.60
N GLU A 13 7.02 -6.69 17.34
CA GLU A 13 8.15 -6.76 18.26
C GLU A 13 9.16 -5.69 17.89
N ARG A 14 9.55 -4.87 18.87
CA ARG A 14 10.62 -3.88 18.68
C ARG A 14 11.95 -4.54 19.03
N ILE A 15 12.76 -4.78 18.01
CA ILE A 15 14.13 -5.24 18.18
C ILE A 15 15.04 -4.02 18.22
N ARG A 16 15.89 -3.91 19.27
CA ARG A 16 16.91 -2.89 19.34
C ARG A 16 18.02 -3.29 18.38
N TYR A 17 18.22 -2.50 17.34
CA TYR A 17 19.31 -2.66 16.40
C TYR A 17 20.46 -1.71 16.79
N ASP A 18 21.64 -2.27 16.98
CA ASP A 18 22.86 -1.52 17.25
C ASP A 18 23.84 -1.80 16.10
N GLY A 19 23.77 -0.96 15.08
CA GLY A 19 24.58 -1.09 13.88
C GLY A 19 24.45 0.12 12.97
N ASP A 20 25.33 0.21 11.99
CA ASP A 20 25.35 1.32 11.05
C ASP A 20 24.15 1.31 10.13
N VAL A 21 23.53 2.47 9.96
CA VAL A 21 22.40 2.70 9.04
C VAL A 21 22.90 3.56 7.90
N TRP A 22 22.77 3.07 6.68
CA TRP A 22 23.21 3.79 5.49
C TRP A 22 22.04 4.59 4.90
N ASN A 23 22.31 5.85 4.62
CA ASN A 23 21.36 6.74 3.96
C ASN A 23 21.80 6.95 2.50
N LEU A 24 20.89 6.72 1.56
CA LEU A 24 21.10 7.04 0.16
C LEU A 24 20.52 8.41 -0.14
N SER A 25 21.38 9.37 -0.44
CA SER A 25 20.99 10.69 -0.93
C SER A 25 21.22 10.75 -2.44
N ILE A 26 20.18 11.07 -3.20
CA ILE A 26 20.27 11.30 -4.65
C ILE A 26 20.10 12.79 -4.88
N GLU A 27 21.10 13.41 -5.52
CA GLU A 27 21.09 14.83 -5.82
C GLU A 27 19.88 15.19 -6.71
N GLY A 28 19.08 16.15 -6.24
CA GLY A 28 17.88 16.60 -6.97
C GLY A 28 16.57 15.93 -6.60
N HIS A 29 16.55 14.96 -5.68
CA HIS A 29 15.33 14.34 -5.17
C HIS A 29 15.29 14.32 -3.64
N PRO A 30 14.10 14.47 -3.03
CA PRO A 30 13.95 14.33 -1.59
C PRO A 30 14.29 12.91 -1.16
N SER A 31 15.08 12.85 -0.11
CA SER A 31 15.85 11.74 0.43
C SER A 31 15.06 10.46 0.75
N PHE A 32 15.74 9.35 0.58
CA PHE A 32 15.32 8.02 1.02
C PHE A 32 15.96 7.67 2.35
N GLN A 33 15.20 6.99 3.19
CA GLN A 33 15.78 6.26 4.30
C GLN A 33 15.53 4.77 4.09
N THR A 34 16.56 4.01 4.27
CA THR A 34 16.45 2.57 4.28
C THR A 34 16.87 2.06 5.65
N ALA A 35 16.35 0.94 5.94
CA ALA A 35 16.59 0.00 6.98
C ALA A 35 15.75 0.13 8.25
N VAL A 36 15.17 1.20 8.63
CA VAL A 36 14.10 1.16 9.63
C VAL A 36 13.36 2.51 9.68
N GLY A 37 12.59 2.73 8.66
CA GLY A 37 11.61 3.80 8.75
C GLY A 37 11.93 5.03 7.91
N MET A 38 10.89 5.47 7.29
CA MET A 38 10.61 6.73 6.66
C MET A 38 11.20 6.93 5.28
N SER A 39 10.42 6.53 4.36
CA SER A 39 10.43 7.10 3.04
C SER A 39 9.52 8.32 2.99
N HIS A 40 10.01 9.41 2.44
CA HIS A 40 9.16 10.50 2.04
C HIS A 40 8.50 10.22 0.68
N ASN A 41 7.26 10.39 0.67
CA ASN A 41 6.29 10.87 -0.28
C ASN A 41 6.80 11.22 -1.69
N ILE A 42 7.30 10.23 -2.40
CA ILE A 42 7.28 10.26 -3.86
C ILE A 42 6.33 9.16 -4.26
N GLU A 43 5.23 9.57 -4.85
CA GLU A 43 4.34 8.66 -5.54
C GLU A 43 5.14 7.95 -6.64
N LYS A 44 5.67 6.78 -6.32
CA LYS A 44 6.40 5.99 -7.31
C LYS A 44 5.44 5.70 -8.46
N PRO A 45 5.82 5.98 -9.70
CA PRO A 45 4.97 5.67 -10.84
C PRO A 45 4.59 4.19 -10.82
N VAL A 46 3.31 3.89 -10.99
CA VAL A 46 2.80 2.51 -11.08
C VAL A 46 3.55 1.74 -12.16
N GLU A 47 3.96 2.40 -13.22
CA GLU A 47 4.74 1.88 -14.33
C GLU A 47 6.09 1.32 -13.89
N LEU A 48 6.73 1.91 -12.89
CA LEU A 48 8.01 1.40 -12.37
C LEU A 48 7.82 0.05 -11.68
N ALA A 49 6.80 -0.06 -10.82
CA ALA A 49 6.44 -1.32 -10.18
C ALA A 49 6.00 -2.37 -11.24
N ALA A 50 5.21 -1.95 -12.22
CA ALA A 50 4.75 -2.81 -13.30
C ALA A 50 5.91 -3.38 -14.14
N ARG A 51 6.92 -2.56 -14.45
CA ARG A 51 8.12 -3.03 -15.16
C ARG A 51 8.88 -4.07 -14.36
N ALA A 52 9.12 -3.83 -13.07
CA ALA A 52 9.80 -4.80 -12.21
C ALA A 52 9.03 -6.12 -12.15
N MET A 53 7.71 -6.09 -12.01
CA MET A 53 6.87 -7.28 -11.98
C MET A 53 6.92 -8.07 -13.29
N ASN A 54 6.94 -7.41 -14.44
CA ASN A 54 7.01 -8.08 -15.73
C ASN A 54 8.31 -8.86 -15.96
N TYR A 55 9.39 -8.49 -15.26
CA TYR A 55 10.65 -9.24 -15.29
C TYR A 55 10.68 -10.42 -14.32
N SER A 56 9.90 -10.36 -13.23
CA SER A 56 10.06 -11.28 -12.11
C SER A 56 8.84 -12.15 -11.82
N SER A 57 7.71 -11.90 -12.48
CA SER A 57 6.47 -12.63 -12.21
C SER A 57 5.55 -12.69 -13.43
N GLN A 58 4.57 -13.60 -13.38
CA GLN A 58 3.54 -13.78 -14.40
C GLN A 58 2.14 -13.45 -13.86
N ALA A 59 1.16 -13.31 -14.76
CA ALA A 59 -0.23 -13.11 -14.36
C ALA A 59 -0.72 -14.27 -13.48
N GLY A 60 -1.44 -13.95 -12.40
CA GLY A 60 -1.92 -14.92 -11.41
C GLY A 60 -0.92 -15.23 -10.29
N GLU A 61 0.33 -14.79 -10.38
CA GLU A 61 1.31 -14.98 -9.30
C GLU A 61 1.16 -13.96 -8.17
N ASN A 62 1.69 -14.33 -7.01
CA ASN A 62 1.69 -13.50 -5.81
C ASN A 62 2.85 -12.52 -5.82
N VAL A 63 2.57 -11.27 -5.48
CA VAL A 63 3.56 -10.20 -5.31
C VAL A 63 3.43 -9.65 -3.89
N LEU A 64 4.52 -9.63 -3.15
CA LEU A 64 4.57 -9.10 -1.78
C LEU A 64 5.40 -7.82 -1.75
N ASP A 65 4.82 -6.77 -1.18
CA ASP A 65 5.50 -5.51 -0.87
C ASP A 65 5.43 -5.24 0.63
N LEU A 66 6.57 -5.25 1.29
CA LEU A 66 6.67 -5.02 2.74
C LEU A 66 6.61 -3.54 3.14
N PHE A 67 6.62 -2.63 2.16
CA PHE A 67 6.65 -1.19 2.34
C PHE A 67 5.71 -0.51 1.35
N GLY A 68 4.41 -0.70 1.57
CA GLY A 68 3.34 -0.32 0.64
C GLY A 68 3.35 1.13 0.20
N GLY A 69 3.68 2.05 1.11
CA GLY A 69 3.72 3.48 0.84
C GLY A 69 2.42 3.99 0.22
N SER A 70 2.49 4.57 -0.97
CA SER A 70 1.31 5.06 -1.70
C SER A 70 0.53 3.97 -2.46
N GLY A 71 0.94 2.69 -2.38
CA GLY A 71 0.25 1.57 -3.00
C GLY A 71 0.55 1.34 -4.48
N SER A 72 1.64 1.88 -5.01
CA SER A 72 1.99 1.70 -6.43
C SER A 72 2.14 0.24 -6.83
N THR A 73 2.63 -0.61 -5.92
CA THR A 73 2.73 -2.06 -6.12
C THR A 73 1.36 -2.71 -6.25
N ILE A 74 0.41 -2.37 -5.37
CA ILE A 74 -0.97 -2.90 -5.43
C ILE A 74 -1.65 -2.48 -6.73
N MET A 75 -1.48 -1.23 -7.15
CA MET A 75 -2.02 -0.71 -8.41
C MET A 75 -1.42 -1.43 -9.63
N ALA A 76 -0.12 -1.73 -9.60
CA ALA A 76 0.55 -2.48 -10.65
C ALA A 76 0.07 -3.94 -10.70
N CYS A 77 -0.15 -4.58 -9.54
CA CYS A 77 -0.72 -5.92 -9.46
C CYS A 77 -2.10 -5.98 -10.10
N GLU A 78 -2.96 -5.01 -9.80
CA GLU A 78 -4.29 -4.92 -10.40
C GLU A 78 -4.21 -4.81 -11.93
N LYS A 79 -3.40 -3.85 -12.41
CA LYS A 79 -3.19 -3.62 -13.85
C LYS A 79 -2.66 -4.85 -14.60
N LEU A 80 -1.81 -5.63 -13.95
CA LEU A 80 -1.09 -6.76 -14.56
C LEU A 80 -1.68 -8.13 -14.21
N SER A 81 -2.85 -8.17 -13.55
CA SER A 81 -3.54 -9.40 -13.15
C SER A 81 -2.72 -10.31 -12.23
N ARG A 82 -2.02 -9.72 -11.26
CA ARG A 82 -1.30 -10.42 -10.19
C ARG A 82 -2.03 -10.29 -8.86
N HIS A 83 -1.72 -11.17 -7.91
CA HIS A 83 -2.24 -11.07 -6.54
C HIS A 83 -1.27 -10.23 -5.71
N GLY A 84 -1.68 -9.01 -5.36
CA GLY A 84 -0.87 -8.09 -4.58
C GLY A 84 -1.10 -8.27 -3.08
N PHE A 85 -0.02 -8.36 -2.33
CA PHE A 85 -0.01 -8.32 -0.87
C PHE A 85 0.91 -7.19 -0.45
N SER A 86 0.42 -6.32 0.43
CA SER A 86 1.20 -5.18 0.90
C SER A 86 1.12 -5.08 2.41
N MET A 87 2.23 -4.65 3.01
CA MET A 87 2.30 -4.27 4.41
C MET A 87 2.65 -2.79 4.49
N GLU A 88 2.03 -2.10 5.42
CA GLU A 88 2.31 -0.69 5.70
C GLU A 88 2.20 -0.47 7.22
N ILE A 89 3.17 0.21 7.79
CA ILE A 89 3.22 0.48 9.23
C ILE A 89 2.44 1.75 9.59
N ASP A 90 2.34 2.68 8.66
CA ASP A 90 1.61 3.92 8.83
C ASP A 90 0.14 3.71 8.41
N GLU A 91 -0.76 3.83 9.38
CA GLU A 91 -2.19 3.67 9.16
C GLU A 91 -2.77 4.67 8.16
N LEU A 92 -2.23 5.90 8.11
CA LEU A 92 -2.67 6.92 7.15
C LEU A 92 -2.32 6.51 5.72
N TYR A 93 -1.14 5.93 5.52
CA TYR A 93 -0.76 5.40 4.21
C TYR A 93 -1.55 4.15 3.84
N THR A 94 -1.93 3.32 4.81
CA THR A 94 -2.85 2.20 4.56
C THR A 94 -4.19 2.70 4.02
N ASP A 95 -4.74 3.76 4.59
CA ASP A 95 -5.97 4.40 4.09
C ASP A 95 -5.78 4.96 2.67
N VAL A 96 -4.63 5.56 2.36
CA VAL A 96 -4.30 6.05 1.02
C VAL A 96 -4.28 4.91 0.01
N ILE A 97 -3.65 3.77 0.34
CA ILE A 97 -3.61 2.58 -0.53
C ILE A 97 -5.04 2.12 -0.85
N VAL A 98 -5.88 1.98 0.18
CA VAL A 98 -7.25 1.49 0.03
C VAL A 98 -8.09 2.43 -0.82
N ARG A 99 -8.08 3.72 -0.51
CA ARG A 99 -8.84 4.74 -1.27
C ARG A 99 -8.41 4.80 -2.72
N ARG A 100 -7.11 4.77 -2.97
CA ARG A 100 -6.56 4.77 -4.32
C ARG A 100 -6.98 3.56 -5.12
N TRP A 101 -6.95 2.38 -4.49
CA TRP A 101 -7.40 1.15 -5.13
C TRP A 101 -8.91 1.18 -5.40
N GLN A 102 -9.74 1.60 -4.46
CA GLN A 102 -11.19 1.76 -4.65
C GLN A 102 -11.48 2.72 -5.81
N ALA A 103 -10.82 3.86 -5.86
CA ALA A 103 -11.00 4.85 -6.92
C ALA A 103 -10.62 4.32 -8.31
N ALA A 104 -9.56 3.52 -8.40
CA ALA A 104 -9.09 2.99 -9.68
C ALA A 104 -9.88 1.80 -10.18
N THR A 105 -10.46 0.98 -9.28
CA THR A 105 -11.15 -0.26 -9.63
C THR A 105 -12.67 -0.15 -9.60
N GLY A 106 -13.19 0.81 -8.85
CA GLY A 106 -14.62 0.93 -8.57
C GLY A 106 -15.14 -0.14 -7.60
N HIS A 107 -14.26 -0.91 -6.97
CA HIS A 107 -14.65 -1.94 -6.01
C HIS A 107 -14.46 -1.45 -4.56
N ALA A 108 -15.30 -1.94 -3.66
CA ALA A 108 -15.16 -1.68 -2.24
C ALA A 108 -14.14 -2.64 -1.62
N ALA A 109 -13.21 -2.11 -0.82
CA ALA A 109 -12.35 -2.92 0.02
C ALA A 109 -13.09 -3.36 1.28
N THR A 110 -12.85 -4.59 1.74
CA THR A 110 -13.50 -5.16 2.92
C THR A 110 -12.47 -5.51 3.99
N LEU A 111 -12.87 -5.38 5.25
CA LEU A 111 -12.06 -5.78 6.40
C LEU A 111 -12.24 -7.27 6.68
N ASP A 112 -11.13 -7.99 6.73
CA ASP A 112 -11.12 -9.42 7.07
C ASP A 112 -11.77 -9.68 8.45
N GLY A 113 -12.53 -10.75 8.51
CA GLY A 113 -13.23 -11.20 9.73
C GLY A 113 -14.55 -10.48 10.02
N THR A 114 -14.81 -9.31 9.43
CA THR A 114 -16.09 -8.60 9.62
C THR A 114 -16.92 -8.50 8.35
N GLY A 115 -16.30 -8.53 7.19
CA GLY A 115 -16.94 -8.29 5.90
C GLY A 115 -17.40 -6.85 5.67
N LYS A 116 -17.15 -5.94 6.63
CA LYS A 116 -17.50 -4.52 6.49
C LYS A 116 -16.60 -3.86 5.46
N THR A 117 -17.18 -2.95 4.70
CA THR A 117 -16.43 -2.14 3.75
C THR A 117 -15.58 -1.10 4.48
N PHE A 118 -14.54 -0.61 3.78
CA PHE A 118 -13.70 0.47 4.28
C PHE A 118 -14.51 1.72 4.65
N ASP A 119 -15.49 2.07 3.82
CA ASP A 119 -16.32 3.26 4.04
C ASP A 119 -17.25 3.10 5.24
N GLU A 120 -17.84 1.92 5.46
CA GLU A 120 -18.64 1.63 6.66
C GLU A 120 -17.81 1.77 7.94
N ILE A 121 -16.56 1.28 7.92
CA ILE A 121 -15.65 1.41 9.07
C ILE A 121 -15.23 2.87 9.28
N ALA A 122 -14.97 3.62 8.22
CA ALA A 122 -14.64 5.03 8.31
C ALA A 122 -15.77 5.82 8.98
N ILE A 123 -17.02 5.57 8.58
CA ILE A 123 -18.20 6.18 9.20
C ILE A 123 -18.31 5.81 10.68
N GLU A 124 -18.16 4.53 11.04
CA GLU A 124 -18.21 4.07 12.43
C GLU A 124 -17.13 4.72 13.31
N ARG A 125 -15.98 5.05 12.74
CA ARG A 125 -14.87 5.75 13.42
C ARG A 125 -14.98 7.26 13.40
N GLY A 126 -16.05 7.82 12.82
CA GLY A 126 -16.29 9.26 12.73
C GLY A 126 -15.37 9.99 11.75
N VAL A 127 -14.75 9.27 10.82
CA VAL A 127 -13.95 9.84 9.73
C VAL A 127 -14.88 10.21 8.58
N GLN A 128 -14.81 11.47 8.12
CA GLN A 128 -15.57 11.88 6.94
C GLN A 128 -15.03 11.14 5.71
N VAL A 129 -15.88 10.35 5.08
CA VAL A 129 -15.61 9.82 3.75
C VAL A 129 -15.77 10.99 2.79
N ALA A 130 -14.67 11.45 2.18
CA ALA A 130 -14.76 12.48 1.16
C ALA A 130 -15.57 11.93 -0.01
N ASP A 131 -16.68 12.58 -0.32
CA ASP A 131 -17.51 12.21 -1.47
C ASP A 131 -16.65 12.18 -2.73
N ALA A 132 -16.74 11.08 -3.46
CA ALA A 132 -16.05 10.87 -4.74
C ALA A 132 -16.62 11.74 -5.89
N THR A 133 -17.40 12.77 -5.55
CA THR A 133 -17.95 13.77 -6.45
C THR A 133 -17.16 15.07 -6.36
N GLY A 134 -15.92 15.00 -6.83
CA GLY A 134 -15.16 16.19 -7.17
C GLY A 134 -15.63 16.70 -8.54
N SER A 135 -16.39 17.79 -8.51
CA SER A 135 -16.67 18.61 -9.69
C SER A 135 -15.41 19.28 -10.21
#